data_6346fab76cf52b9140b6b727a5745a65
#
_entry.id   6346fab76cf52b9140b6b727a5745a65
#
_cell.length_a   1.000
_cell.length_b   1.000
_cell.length_c   1.000
_cell.angle_alpha   90.00
_cell.angle_beta   90.00
_cell.angle_gamma   90.00
#
_symmetry.space_group_name_H-M   'P 1'
#
loop_
_entity.id
_entity.type
_entity.pdbx_description
1 polymer ?
#
loop_
_entity_poly.entity_id
_entity_poly.type
_entity_poly.pdbx_seq_one_letter_code
_entity_poly.pdbx_strand_id
1 'polypeptide(L)'
;MNKFTSNSPAINMTMVGFGQAGNRMVDMFGELKKKDGTPVYNCLALNSNDGDLEGLKHVPKSNQVSLNLGGLGKNPEKAMKVIEDTADVKEKLKQFITDRVRPSDELVLFFAGLGGGTGTSTIIKAIEEFNDFHNKPIIKEELVKLQQSTPPQEFKENIKKYMLQAVKNADSRTVKIGIVVTLPVRDDGPDVLRQVNDFSQRIWKLSKDKSKGIAFVIFADNQQFYDEYDGLSDTIKTGMKIDNYRDYANIKIRDIIHEVNTATTGGGTSVIFDKSDFKRLVLEHRGCLVLNKVEKNIKDVTNEHDINDMFKKSIESSYLHDPIQITEKQEDGSIVASKVHHVGLLAVLAKDKQFSSSFIDKSKKSIVDALPISGTVFSGYLVGNNDYQVSVYTFYKTEALPTRLAKGLVEEFEEFKIKQQQYIFKDSAIASIAATSEEDEFNDMDIDLSEFGFDLDNEDKKEDTKAKENNLDLDSLDFSELED
;
A
#
# COMPACT_ATOMS: atom_id res chain seq x y z
N MET A 1 19.32 -8.45 -13.93
CA MET A 1 18.99 -8.04 -15.30
C MET A 1 17.52 -8.28 -15.52
N ASN A 2 16.76 -7.24 -15.81
CA ASN A 2 15.29 -7.28 -15.80
C ASN A 2 14.78 -8.20 -16.91
N LYS A 3 14.02 -9.23 -16.59
CA LYS A 3 13.60 -10.32 -17.52
C LYS A 3 12.65 -9.83 -18.63
N PHE A 4 12.06 -8.63 -18.48
CA PHE A 4 10.95 -8.14 -19.31
C PHE A 4 11.17 -6.73 -19.89
N THR A 5 12.38 -6.26 -20.00
CA THR A 5 12.72 -4.89 -20.50
C THR A 5 12.20 -4.57 -21.91
N SER A 6 11.60 -5.53 -22.59
CA SER A 6 11.04 -5.33 -23.94
C SER A 6 9.52 -5.19 -23.97
N ASN A 7 8.81 -5.46 -22.86
CA ASN A 7 7.36 -5.44 -22.85
C ASN A 7 6.83 -4.08 -22.40
N SER A 8 5.75 -3.64 -23.03
CA SER A 8 5.01 -2.46 -22.57
C SER A 8 4.25 -2.82 -21.29
N PRO A 9 4.07 -1.87 -20.35
CA PRO A 9 3.27 -2.13 -19.16
C PRO A 9 1.80 -2.42 -19.52
N ALA A 10 1.17 -3.33 -18.79
CA ALA A 10 -0.25 -3.64 -18.93
C ALA A 10 -1.12 -2.49 -18.46
N ILE A 11 -0.72 -1.85 -17.36
CA ILE A 11 -1.35 -0.67 -16.79
C ILE A 11 -0.36 0.48 -16.86
N ASN A 12 -0.77 1.59 -17.47
CA ASN A 12 0.01 2.83 -17.45
C ASN A 12 -0.13 3.47 -16.07
N MET A 13 1.00 3.84 -15.47
CA MET A 13 1.05 4.30 -14.08
C MET A 13 1.89 5.55 -13.91
N THR A 14 1.42 6.47 -13.08
CA THR A 14 2.25 7.50 -12.44
C THR A 14 2.65 7.01 -11.04
N MET A 15 3.95 7.09 -10.73
CA MET A 15 4.54 6.75 -9.44
C MET A 15 4.81 8.02 -8.66
N VAL A 16 4.23 8.18 -7.47
CA VAL A 16 4.33 9.39 -6.66
C VAL A 16 4.95 9.07 -5.31
N GLY A 17 6.12 9.59 -5.03
CA GLY A 17 6.83 9.40 -3.77
C GLY A 17 6.60 10.55 -2.80
N PHE A 18 6.37 10.22 -1.54
CA PHE A 18 6.22 11.15 -0.43
C PHE A 18 7.28 10.91 0.65
N GLY A 19 8.01 11.96 1.02
CA GLY A 19 9.10 11.88 1.98
C GLY A 19 10.30 11.08 1.46
N GLN A 20 11.34 10.96 2.27
CA GLN A 20 12.60 10.37 1.84
C GLN A 20 12.45 8.91 1.35
N ALA A 21 11.74 8.06 2.10
CA ALA A 21 11.58 6.66 1.74
C ALA A 21 10.74 6.49 0.46
N GLY A 22 9.58 7.16 0.35
CA GLY A 22 8.74 7.11 -0.83
C GLY A 22 9.45 7.60 -2.09
N ASN A 23 10.19 8.70 -1.97
CA ASN A 23 10.95 9.28 -3.08
C ASN A 23 12.05 8.35 -3.58
N ARG A 24 12.78 7.66 -2.68
CA ARG A 24 13.80 6.68 -3.07
C ARG A 24 13.20 5.46 -3.75
N MET A 25 12.03 4.97 -3.30
CA MET A 25 11.31 3.90 -4.01
C MET A 25 10.96 4.32 -5.42
N VAL A 26 10.39 5.53 -5.60
CA VAL A 26 10.01 6.05 -6.92
C VAL A 26 11.21 6.31 -7.81
N ASP A 27 12.34 6.75 -7.25
CA ASP A 27 13.59 6.95 -8.03
C ASP A 27 14.05 5.65 -8.69
N MET A 28 13.87 4.49 -8.03
CA MET A 28 14.17 3.19 -8.63
C MET A 28 13.29 2.87 -9.85
N PHE A 29 12.01 3.31 -9.86
CA PHE A 29 11.17 3.17 -11.05
C PHE A 29 11.59 4.13 -12.18
N GLY A 30 12.14 5.29 -11.84
CA GLY A 30 12.69 6.25 -12.79
C GLY A 30 13.89 5.72 -13.60
N GLU A 31 14.61 4.73 -13.05
CA GLU A 31 15.68 4.02 -13.76
C GLU A 31 15.17 3.20 -14.96
N LEU A 32 13.90 2.76 -14.92
CA LEU A 32 13.34 1.87 -15.93
C LEU A 32 13.04 2.63 -17.23
N LYS A 33 13.67 2.24 -18.32
CA LYS A 33 13.53 2.85 -19.64
C LYS A 33 13.00 1.85 -20.65
N LYS A 34 12.21 2.35 -21.60
CA LYS A 34 11.83 1.63 -22.81
C LYS A 34 13.01 1.50 -23.77
N LYS A 35 12.85 0.73 -24.83
CA LYS A 35 13.88 0.55 -25.88
C LYS A 35 14.30 1.85 -26.54
N ASP A 36 13.40 2.80 -26.65
CA ASP A 36 13.64 4.14 -27.21
C ASP A 36 14.28 5.13 -26.22
N GLY A 37 14.61 4.67 -25.00
CA GLY A 37 15.19 5.49 -23.94
C GLY A 37 14.18 6.31 -23.12
N THR A 38 12.89 6.30 -23.49
CA THR A 38 11.85 7.00 -22.71
C THR A 38 11.55 6.28 -21.41
N PRO A 39 11.14 7.01 -20.34
CA PRO A 39 10.75 6.38 -19.08
C PRO A 39 9.56 5.42 -19.25
N VAL A 40 9.60 4.26 -18.58
CA VAL A 40 8.45 3.35 -18.53
C VAL A 40 7.31 3.98 -17.74
N TYR A 41 7.64 4.60 -16.61
CA TYR A 41 6.69 5.22 -15.69
C TYR A 41 6.91 6.73 -15.59
N ASN A 42 5.85 7.47 -15.32
CA ASN A 42 5.94 8.85 -14.89
C ASN A 42 6.26 8.87 -13.39
N CYS A 43 7.38 9.47 -12.99
CA CYS A 43 7.87 9.47 -11.61
C CYS A 43 7.86 10.87 -11.04
N LEU A 44 7.19 11.06 -9.90
CA LEU A 44 7.04 12.33 -9.19
C LEU A 44 7.56 12.17 -7.77
N ALA A 45 8.24 13.17 -7.24
CA ALA A 45 8.78 13.15 -5.88
C ALA A 45 8.46 14.44 -5.12
N LEU A 46 7.93 14.29 -3.90
CA LEU A 46 7.61 15.41 -3.02
C LEU A 46 8.22 15.20 -1.64
N ASN A 47 8.86 16.24 -1.11
CA ASN A 47 9.42 16.22 0.25
C ASN A 47 9.17 17.55 0.99
N SER A 48 9.41 17.55 2.30
CA SER A 48 9.36 18.74 3.12
C SER A 48 10.53 19.69 2.90
N ASN A 49 11.67 19.19 2.42
CA ASN A 49 12.89 19.96 2.17
C ASN A 49 13.57 19.54 0.85
N ASP A 50 14.46 20.40 0.35
CA ASP A 50 15.18 20.18 -0.92
C ASP A 50 16.32 19.16 -0.79
N GLY A 51 16.97 19.08 0.37
CA GLY A 51 18.17 18.25 0.57
C GLY A 51 17.93 16.77 0.29
N ASP A 52 16.77 16.25 0.70
CA ASP A 52 16.40 14.84 0.42
C ASP A 52 16.10 14.60 -1.06
N LEU A 53 15.65 15.63 -1.81
CA LEU A 53 15.35 15.54 -3.24
C LEU A 53 16.62 15.60 -4.10
N GLU A 54 17.67 16.28 -3.64
CA GLU A 54 18.94 16.38 -4.37
C GLU A 54 19.61 15.03 -4.62
N GLY A 55 19.40 14.07 -3.72
CA GLY A 55 19.94 12.73 -3.81
C GLY A 55 19.24 11.81 -4.85
N LEU A 56 18.13 12.24 -5.47
CA LEU A 56 17.42 11.46 -6.48
C LEU A 56 18.13 11.55 -7.83
N LYS A 57 18.32 10.39 -8.48
CA LYS A 57 19.13 10.25 -9.71
C LYS A 57 18.27 10.15 -10.98
N HIS A 58 17.08 9.58 -10.87
CA HIS A 58 16.27 9.14 -12.01
C HIS A 58 14.93 9.88 -12.13
N VAL A 59 14.43 10.49 -11.05
CA VAL A 59 13.27 11.38 -11.10
C VAL A 59 13.72 12.72 -11.67
N PRO A 60 13.11 13.21 -12.79
CA PRO A 60 13.47 14.49 -13.37
C PRO A 60 13.30 15.66 -12.38
N LYS A 61 14.20 16.64 -12.41
CA LYS A 61 14.11 17.82 -11.50
C LYS A 61 12.78 18.58 -11.64
N SER A 62 12.18 18.65 -12.82
CA SER A 62 10.84 19.21 -13.03
C SER A 62 9.73 18.48 -12.29
N ASN A 63 9.97 17.22 -11.93
CA ASN A 63 9.02 16.35 -11.22
C ASN A 63 9.31 16.25 -9.73
N GLN A 64 10.27 17.02 -9.22
CA GLN A 64 10.61 17.10 -7.79
C GLN A 64 10.01 18.39 -7.22
N VAL A 65 9.33 18.29 -6.09
CA VAL A 65 8.71 19.43 -5.40
C VAL A 65 9.04 19.41 -3.91
N SER A 66 9.55 20.54 -3.41
CA SER A 66 9.74 20.79 -1.99
C SER A 66 8.60 21.64 -1.43
N LEU A 67 8.07 21.22 -0.28
CA LEU A 67 7.09 22.01 0.47
C LEU A 67 7.75 23.15 1.28
N ASN A 68 9.07 23.16 1.38
CA ASN A 68 9.87 24.14 2.11
C ASN A 68 9.48 24.27 3.60
N LEU A 69 9.18 23.14 4.25
CA LEU A 69 8.75 23.09 5.65
C LEU A 69 9.92 22.84 6.63
N GLY A 70 11.13 22.67 6.12
CA GLY A 70 12.26 22.21 6.94
C GLY A 70 12.09 20.78 7.43
N GLY A 71 12.80 20.39 8.47
CA GLY A 71 12.66 19.07 9.09
C GLY A 71 11.41 19.02 9.99
N LEU A 72 10.50 18.10 9.71
CA LEU A 72 9.29 17.88 10.51
C LEU A 72 9.49 16.87 11.67
N GLY A 73 10.71 16.38 11.86
CA GLY A 73 11.14 15.50 12.96
C GLY A 73 10.31 14.25 13.05
N LYS A 74 10.19 13.23 12.65
CA LYS A 74 9.39 11.99 12.81
C LYS A 74 8.01 12.18 13.51
N ASN A 75 7.39 13.35 13.36
CA ASN A 75 6.07 13.65 13.94
C ASN A 75 5.04 13.94 12.84
N PRO A 76 4.29 12.94 12.39
CA PRO A 76 3.34 13.08 11.28
C PRO A 76 2.08 13.88 11.66
N GLU A 77 1.63 13.86 12.91
CA GLU A 77 0.47 14.66 13.34
C GLU A 77 0.77 16.17 13.24
N LYS A 78 1.95 16.59 13.73
CA LYS A 78 2.41 17.96 13.55
C LYS A 78 2.54 18.32 12.08
N ALA A 79 3.07 17.41 11.27
CA ALA A 79 3.22 17.61 9.84
C ALA A 79 1.86 17.74 9.13
N MET A 80 0.85 16.94 9.50
CA MET A 80 -0.51 17.07 8.96
C MET A 80 -1.13 18.43 9.28
N LYS A 81 -1.02 18.90 10.52
CA LYS A 81 -1.50 20.22 10.90
C LYS A 81 -0.84 21.33 10.09
N VAL A 82 0.47 21.28 9.90
CA VAL A 82 1.18 22.29 9.09
C VAL A 82 0.68 22.29 7.65
N ILE A 83 0.41 21.12 7.05
CA ILE A 83 -0.14 21.03 5.69
C ILE A 83 -1.56 21.58 5.64
N GLU A 84 -2.39 21.34 6.65
CA GLU A 84 -3.77 21.85 6.72
C GLU A 84 -3.84 23.36 6.95
N ASP A 85 -3.03 23.87 7.89
CA ASP A 85 -3.09 25.25 8.35
C ASP A 85 -2.38 26.24 7.41
N THR A 86 -1.50 25.75 6.52
CA THR A 86 -0.70 26.58 5.61
C THR A 86 -1.23 26.51 4.19
N ALA A 87 -1.98 27.52 3.79
CA ALA A 87 -2.64 27.59 2.46
C ALA A 87 -1.67 27.35 1.28
N ASP A 88 -0.48 27.96 1.31
CA ASP A 88 0.53 27.79 0.25
C ASP A 88 1.04 26.34 0.15
N VAL A 89 1.15 25.66 1.28
CA VAL A 89 1.61 24.25 1.33
C VAL A 89 0.54 23.33 0.78
N LYS A 90 -0.70 23.55 1.21
CA LYS A 90 -1.86 22.80 0.70
C LYS A 90 -2.00 22.98 -0.82
N GLU A 91 -1.91 24.22 -1.32
CA GLU A 91 -2.00 24.50 -2.75
C GLU A 91 -0.84 23.87 -3.54
N LYS A 92 0.40 23.91 -3.02
CA LYS A 92 1.55 23.21 -3.63
C LYS A 92 1.34 21.70 -3.72
N LEU A 93 0.84 21.08 -2.63
CA LEU A 93 0.52 19.65 -2.64
C LEU A 93 -0.53 19.32 -3.68
N LYS A 94 -1.61 20.10 -3.72
CA LYS A 94 -2.69 19.95 -4.68
C LYS A 94 -2.17 20.05 -6.11
N GLN A 95 -1.48 21.12 -6.48
CA GLN A 95 -0.90 21.31 -7.82
C GLN A 95 0.07 20.19 -8.20
N PHE A 96 0.87 19.72 -7.24
CA PHE A 96 1.78 18.61 -7.48
C PHE A 96 1.07 17.33 -7.93
N ILE A 97 -0.02 16.95 -7.29
CA ILE A 97 -0.75 15.71 -7.60
C ILE A 97 -1.77 15.86 -8.72
N THR A 98 -2.24 17.09 -9.03
CA THR A 98 -3.25 17.32 -10.07
C THR A 98 -2.63 17.59 -11.44
N ASP A 99 -1.56 18.39 -11.52
CA ASP A 99 -1.03 18.88 -12.78
C ASP A 99 -0.04 17.93 -13.44
N ARG A 100 0.52 16.98 -12.68
CA ARG A 100 1.62 16.12 -13.14
C ARG A 100 1.25 14.67 -13.40
N VAL A 101 0.04 14.26 -13.06
CA VAL A 101 -0.49 12.94 -13.45
C VAL A 101 -0.83 12.97 -14.93
N ARG A 102 -0.31 12.00 -15.69
CA ARG A 102 -0.57 11.95 -17.13
C ARG A 102 -2.03 11.53 -17.40
N PRO A 103 -2.74 12.18 -18.33
CA PRO A 103 -4.13 11.81 -18.67
C PRO A 103 -4.28 10.37 -19.20
N SER A 104 -3.19 9.77 -19.69
CA SER A 104 -3.16 8.38 -20.18
C SER A 104 -3.00 7.34 -19.09
N ASP A 105 -2.74 7.73 -17.84
CA ASP A 105 -2.47 6.83 -16.76
C ASP A 105 -3.78 6.35 -16.13
N GLU A 106 -3.86 5.04 -15.95
CA GLU A 106 -5.04 4.35 -15.44
C GLU A 106 -4.97 4.15 -13.92
N LEU A 107 -3.76 4.25 -13.36
CA LEU A 107 -3.48 4.03 -11.96
C LEU A 107 -2.39 5.00 -11.49
N VAL A 108 -2.60 5.59 -10.32
CA VAL A 108 -1.58 6.38 -9.63
C VAL A 108 -1.13 5.62 -8.40
N LEU A 109 0.16 5.30 -8.30
CA LEU A 109 0.75 4.63 -7.15
C LEU A 109 1.40 5.65 -6.21
N PHE A 110 0.93 5.69 -4.97
CA PHE A 110 1.46 6.51 -3.90
C PHE A 110 2.40 5.70 -3.01
N PHE A 111 3.62 6.20 -2.81
CA PHE A 111 4.68 5.54 -2.04
C PHE A 111 5.09 6.36 -0.83
N ALA A 112 5.11 5.75 0.34
CA ALA A 112 5.61 6.37 1.58
C ALA A 112 6.20 5.33 2.55
N GLY A 113 7.14 5.78 3.39
CA GLY A 113 7.54 5.04 4.59
C GLY A 113 6.77 5.55 5.80
N LEU A 114 6.14 4.67 6.56
CA LEU A 114 5.29 5.07 7.69
C LEU A 114 6.05 5.43 8.97
N GLY A 115 7.36 5.12 9.05
CA GLY A 115 8.20 5.50 10.19
C GLY A 115 8.70 6.96 10.19
N GLY A 116 8.32 7.77 9.18
CA GLY A 116 8.75 9.16 9.03
C GLY A 116 7.62 10.18 9.21
N GLY A 117 7.95 11.43 9.51
CA GLY A 117 6.97 12.52 9.64
C GLY A 117 6.37 12.91 8.29
N THR A 118 7.20 13.33 7.34
CA THR A 118 6.76 13.87 6.03
C THR A 118 6.00 12.85 5.19
N GLY A 119 6.56 11.65 4.99
CA GLY A 119 5.95 10.65 4.10
C GLY A 119 4.57 10.22 4.59
N THR A 120 4.46 9.93 5.88
CA THR A 120 3.25 9.46 6.54
C THR A 120 2.12 10.49 6.47
N SER A 121 2.39 11.74 6.81
CA SER A 121 1.38 12.82 6.81
C SER A 121 0.95 13.19 5.40
N THR A 122 1.93 13.32 4.50
CA THR A 122 1.67 13.82 3.15
C THR A 122 0.87 12.84 2.30
N ILE A 123 1.11 11.52 2.46
CA ILE A 123 0.37 10.52 1.67
C ILE A 123 -1.14 10.56 1.97
N ILE A 124 -1.54 10.72 3.24
CA ILE A 124 -2.95 10.80 3.62
C ILE A 124 -3.59 12.04 3.00
N LYS A 125 -2.95 13.21 3.15
CA LYS A 125 -3.45 14.45 2.55
C LYS A 125 -3.48 14.41 1.02
N ALA A 126 -2.49 13.77 0.40
CA ALA A 126 -2.46 13.58 -1.03
C ALA A 126 -3.61 12.70 -1.55
N ILE A 127 -4.01 11.67 -0.81
CA ILE A 127 -5.17 10.84 -1.14
C ILE A 127 -6.45 11.68 -1.12
N GLU A 128 -6.64 12.50 -0.08
CA GLU A 128 -7.79 13.39 0.06
C GLU A 128 -7.86 14.41 -1.08
N GLU A 129 -6.79 15.17 -1.31
CA GLU A 129 -6.73 16.19 -2.36
C GLU A 129 -6.87 15.59 -3.77
N PHE A 130 -6.25 14.43 -4.03
CA PHE A 130 -6.38 13.74 -5.31
C PHE A 130 -7.83 13.32 -5.57
N ASN A 131 -8.48 12.76 -4.57
CA ASN A 131 -9.85 12.33 -4.69
C ASN A 131 -10.80 13.52 -4.89
N ASP A 132 -10.62 14.60 -4.14
CA ASP A 132 -11.47 15.80 -4.23
C ASP A 132 -11.35 16.47 -5.62
N PHE A 133 -10.18 16.39 -6.24
CA PHE A 133 -9.97 16.96 -7.56
C PHE A 133 -10.41 16.03 -8.71
N HIS A 134 -9.98 14.76 -8.70
CA HIS A 134 -10.18 13.86 -9.84
C HIS A 134 -11.49 13.07 -9.78
N ASN A 135 -11.88 12.56 -8.62
CA ASN A 135 -12.94 11.56 -8.51
C ASN A 135 -14.28 12.14 -8.03
N LYS A 136 -14.25 12.99 -7.01
CA LYS A 136 -15.46 13.58 -6.42
C LYS A 136 -16.34 14.36 -7.43
N PRO A 137 -15.79 15.16 -8.36
CA PRO A 137 -16.61 15.81 -9.38
C PRO A 137 -17.35 14.83 -10.29
N ILE A 138 -16.71 13.70 -10.65
CA ILE A 138 -17.32 12.66 -11.49
C ILE A 138 -18.45 11.95 -10.74
N ILE A 139 -18.24 11.61 -9.47
CA ILE A 139 -19.23 10.99 -8.61
C ILE A 139 -20.42 11.95 -8.42
N LYS A 140 -20.15 13.23 -8.19
CA LYS A 140 -21.17 14.26 -8.04
C LYS A 140 -22.03 14.41 -9.33
N GLU A 141 -21.40 14.40 -10.51
CA GLU A 141 -22.11 14.41 -11.79
C GLU A 141 -23.11 13.25 -11.90
N GLU A 142 -22.68 12.04 -11.54
CA GLU A 142 -23.57 10.87 -11.54
C GLU A 142 -24.69 10.97 -10.49
N LEU A 143 -24.40 11.54 -9.32
CA LEU A 143 -25.41 11.77 -8.28
C LEU A 143 -26.46 12.78 -8.72
N VAL A 144 -26.06 13.87 -9.40
CA VAL A 144 -26.98 14.85 -9.99
C VAL A 144 -27.89 14.21 -11.05
N LYS A 145 -27.38 13.33 -11.92
CA LYS A 145 -28.20 12.58 -12.88
C LYS A 145 -29.25 11.72 -12.20
N LEU A 146 -28.86 11.02 -11.12
CA LEU A 146 -29.80 10.21 -10.32
C LEU A 146 -30.85 11.09 -9.63
N GLN A 147 -30.48 12.23 -9.08
CA GLN A 147 -31.40 13.19 -8.47
C GLN A 147 -32.43 13.71 -9.47
N GLN A 148 -31.98 14.06 -10.69
CA GLN A 148 -32.90 14.56 -11.75
C GLN A 148 -33.87 13.51 -12.29
N SER A 149 -33.50 12.23 -12.23
CA SER A 149 -34.32 11.10 -12.71
C SER A 149 -35.21 10.46 -11.66
N THR A 150 -35.14 10.92 -10.40
CA THR A 150 -35.86 10.33 -9.27
C THR A 150 -36.76 11.36 -8.60
N PRO A 151 -37.98 10.99 -8.14
CA PRO A 151 -38.83 11.89 -7.37
C PRO A 151 -38.09 12.44 -6.14
N PRO A 152 -38.22 13.76 -5.84
CA PRO A 152 -37.38 14.40 -4.79
C PRO A 152 -37.55 13.76 -3.41
N GLN A 153 -38.74 13.27 -3.05
CA GLN A 153 -38.96 12.62 -1.78
C GLN A 153 -38.28 11.26 -1.70
N GLU A 154 -38.42 10.45 -2.74
CA GLU A 154 -37.75 9.13 -2.84
C GLU A 154 -36.25 9.27 -2.82
N PHE A 155 -35.68 10.28 -3.50
CA PHE A 155 -34.24 10.55 -3.50
C PHE A 155 -33.75 10.88 -2.10
N LYS A 156 -34.43 11.75 -1.34
CA LYS A 156 -34.06 12.11 0.04
C LYS A 156 -34.15 10.91 0.98
N GLU A 157 -35.20 10.10 0.90
CA GLU A 157 -35.37 8.92 1.76
C GLU A 157 -34.35 7.83 1.50
N ASN A 158 -33.79 7.75 0.29
CA ASN A 158 -32.83 6.72 -0.13
C ASN A 158 -31.45 7.30 -0.50
N ILE A 159 -31.07 8.42 0.06
CA ILE A 159 -29.83 9.14 -0.35
C ILE A 159 -28.58 8.25 -0.34
N LYS A 160 -28.37 7.45 0.70
CA LYS A 160 -27.21 6.52 0.79
C LYS A 160 -27.19 5.53 -0.37
N LYS A 161 -28.34 4.98 -0.75
CA LYS A 161 -28.47 4.08 -1.92
C LYS A 161 -28.05 4.78 -3.22
N TYR A 162 -28.51 6.03 -3.42
CA TYR A 162 -28.16 6.78 -4.62
C TYR A 162 -26.70 7.23 -4.63
N MET A 163 -26.11 7.55 -3.47
CA MET A 163 -24.68 7.81 -3.35
C MET A 163 -23.86 6.58 -3.75
N LEU A 164 -24.19 5.39 -3.24
CA LEU A 164 -23.56 4.13 -3.65
C LEU A 164 -23.71 3.87 -5.15
N GLN A 165 -24.90 4.14 -5.70
CA GLN A 165 -25.13 3.98 -7.13
C GLN A 165 -24.31 4.98 -7.96
N ALA A 166 -24.19 6.24 -7.51
CA ALA A 166 -23.35 7.25 -8.17
C ALA A 166 -21.86 6.84 -8.19
N VAL A 167 -21.33 6.37 -7.05
CA VAL A 167 -19.96 5.83 -6.98
C VAL A 167 -19.79 4.69 -7.97
N LYS A 168 -20.74 3.77 -8.06
CA LYS A 168 -20.70 2.62 -8.96
C LYS A 168 -20.76 3.02 -10.44
N ASN A 169 -21.62 3.98 -10.77
CA ASN A 169 -21.73 4.51 -12.13
C ASN A 169 -20.48 5.28 -12.56
N ALA A 170 -19.83 5.98 -11.62
CA ALA A 170 -18.62 6.75 -11.85
C ALA A 170 -17.37 5.87 -11.98
N ASP A 171 -17.40 4.61 -11.52
CA ASP A 171 -16.21 3.76 -11.29
C ASP A 171 -15.29 3.63 -12.52
N SER A 172 -15.84 3.49 -13.72
CA SER A 172 -15.07 3.36 -14.97
C SER A 172 -14.39 4.68 -15.41
N ARG A 173 -14.83 5.82 -14.89
CA ARG A 173 -14.34 7.17 -15.22
C ARG A 173 -13.40 7.72 -14.16
N THR A 174 -13.40 7.14 -12.96
CA THR A 174 -12.53 7.56 -11.85
C THR A 174 -11.10 7.05 -12.05
N VAL A 175 -10.13 7.87 -11.66
CA VAL A 175 -8.72 7.47 -11.63
C VAL A 175 -8.47 6.66 -10.37
N LYS A 176 -7.89 5.47 -10.53
CA LYS A 176 -7.62 4.57 -9.40
C LYS A 176 -6.32 4.94 -8.70
N ILE A 177 -6.31 4.77 -7.38
CA ILE A 177 -5.14 4.94 -6.53
C ILE A 177 -4.70 3.57 -6.01
N GLY A 178 -3.41 3.27 -6.12
CA GLY A 178 -2.75 2.21 -5.37
C GLY A 178 -1.83 2.82 -4.33
N ILE A 179 -1.74 2.21 -3.17
CA ILE A 179 -0.91 2.67 -2.07
C ILE A 179 0.17 1.63 -1.80
N VAL A 180 1.42 2.05 -1.70
CA VAL A 180 2.56 1.22 -1.33
C VAL A 180 3.26 1.86 -0.15
N VAL A 181 3.17 1.23 1.01
CA VAL A 181 3.78 1.75 2.24
C VAL A 181 4.74 0.74 2.85
N THR A 182 5.83 1.26 3.44
CA THR A 182 6.81 0.43 4.13
C THR A 182 6.66 0.54 5.63
N LEU A 183 6.63 -0.62 6.30
CA LEU A 183 6.69 -0.74 7.76
C LEU A 183 8.15 -0.57 8.25
N PRO A 184 8.38 -0.07 9.47
CA PRO A 184 9.72 0.12 10.02
C PRO A 184 10.37 -1.21 10.41
N VAL A 185 11.67 -1.17 10.69
CA VAL A 185 12.34 -2.25 11.40
C VAL A 185 12.00 -2.19 12.90
N ARG A 186 12.17 -3.31 13.62
CA ARG A 186 11.92 -3.38 15.07
C ARG A 186 12.76 -2.37 15.85
N ASP A 187 14.01 -2.17 15.42
CA ASP A 187 14.97 -1.29 16.09
C ASP A 187 14.70 0.21 15.89
N ASP A 188 13.67 0.60 15.13
CA ASP A 188 13.28 2.01 15.00
C ASP A 188 12.63 2.59 16.28
N GLY A 189 12.29 1.72 17.24
CA GLY A 189 11.85 2.07 18.59
C GLY A 189 10.32 2.14 18.78
N PRO A 190 9.85 2.13 20.04
CA PRO A 190 8.44 1.96 20.37
C PRO A 190 7.54 3.09 19.85
N ASP A 191 7.98 4.33 19.87
CA ASP A 191 7.17 5.46 19.37
C ASP A 191 6.91 5.36 17.89
N VAL A 192 7.89 4.87 17.12
CA VAL A 192 7.72 4.64 15.68
C VAL A 192 6.75 3.49 15.43
N LEU A 193 6.82 2.40 16.21
CA LEU A 193 5.90 1.27 16.06
C LEU A 193 4.45 1.68 16.34
N ARG A 194 4.21 2.43 17.43
CA ARG A 194 2.88 2.98 17.75
C ARG A 194 2.34 3.85 16.61
N GLN A 195 3.14 4.83 16.19
CA GLN A 195 2.79 5.73 15.10
C GLN A 195 2.44 4.99 13.81
N VAL A 196 3.22 3.97 13.46
CA VAL A 196 2.98 3.18 12.25
C VAL A 196 1.70 2.37 12.35
N ASN A 197 1.40 1.82 13.53
CA ASN A 197 0.14 1.13 13.77
C ASN A 197 -1.06 2.07 13.49
N ASP A 198 -1.06 3.26 14.08
CA ASP A 198 -2.16 4.24 13.93
C ASP A 198 -2.34 4.68 12.48
N PHE A 199 -1.25 5.02 11.80
CA PHE A 199 -1.33 5.47 10.41
C PHE A 199 -1.66 4.35 9.42
N SER A 200 -1.23 3.12 9.69
CA SER A 200 -1.65 1.96 8.91
C SER A 200 -3.15 1.72 9.02
N GLN A 201 -3.72 1.86 10.22
CA GLN A 201 -5.16 1.76 10.43
C GLN A 201 -5.92 2.87 9.67
N ARG A 202 -5.43 4.13 9.71
CA ARG A 202 -6.02 5.24 8.95
C ARG A 202 -6.00 4.97 7.45
N ILE A 203 -4.87 4.52 6.89
CA ILE A 203 -4.75 4.16 5.47
C ILE A 203 -5.70 3.00 5.13
N TRP A 204 -5.77 1.99 6.00
CA TRP A 204 -6.67 0.86 5.81
C TRP A 204 -8.13 1.28 5.83
N LYS A 205 -8.53 2.15 6.76
CA LYS A 205 -9.87 2.74 6.82
C LYS A 205 -10.19 3.54 5.55
N LEU A 206 -9.27 4.40 5.08
CA LEU A 206 -9.44 5.12 3.82
C LEU A 206 -9.60 4.17 2.62
N SER A 207 -8.89 3.04 2.61
CA SER A 207 -9.00 2.05 1.53
C SER A 207 -10.34 1.34 1.49
N LYS A 208 -11.09 1.31 2.59
CA LYS A 208 -12.46 0.75 2.64
C LYS A 208 -13.51 1.73 2.10
N ASP A 209 -13.24 3.03 2.13
CA ASP A 209 -14.14 4.05 1.58
C ASP A 209 -14.21 3.95 0.04
N LYS A 210 -15.39 3.58 -0.46
CA LYS A 210 -15.64 3.38 -1.89
C LYS A 210 -15.47 4.65 -2.72
N SER A 211 -15.70 5.80 -2.12
CA SER A 211 -15.61 7.10 -2.80
C SER A 211 -14.16 7.54 -3.07
N LYS A 212 -13.19 7.00 -2.34
CA LYS A 212 -11.77 7.43 -2.44
C LYS A 212 -11.02 6.87 -3.66
N GLY A 213 -11.61 5.95 -4.42
CA GLY A 213 -10.98 5.38 -5.62
C GLY A 213 -9.72 4.54 -5.33
N ILE A 214 -9.51 4.11 -4.08
CA ILE A 214 -8.34 3.28 -3.72
C ILE A 214 -8.62 1.85 -4.17
N ALA A 215 -7.82 1.35 -5.12
CA ALA A 215 -7.93 -0.01 -5.64
C ALA A 215 -7.27 -1.04 -4.72
N PHE A 216 -6.14 -0.69 -4.09
CA PHE A 216 -5.41 -1.60 -3.20
C PHE A 216 -4.41 -0.87 -2.31
N VAL A 217 -3.97 -1.57 -1.27
CA VAL A 217 -2.82 -1.21 -0.43
C VAL A 217 -1.80 -2.35 -0.47
N ILE A 218 -0.53 -2.05 -0.65
CA ILE A 218 0.60 -2.96 -0.45
C ILE A 218 1.34 -2.51 0.80
N PHE A 219 1.45 -3.39 1.78
CA PHE A 219 2.30 -3.20 2.95
C PHE A 219 3.60 -3.97 2.74
N ALA A 220 4.71 -3.27 2.60
CA ALA A 220 6.03 -3.88 2.48
C ALA A 220 6.77 -3.79 3.82
N ASP A 221 7.39 -4.88 4.27
CA ASP A 221 7.99 -4.95 5.60
C ASP A 221 9.51 -4.81 5.56
N ASN A 222 10.02 -3.68 6.05
CA ASN A 222 11.45 -3.45 6.12
C ASN A 222 12.17 -4.43 7.07
N GLN A 223 11.47 -5.00 8.07
CA GLN A 223 12.09 -6.01 8.93
C GLN A 223 12.43 -7.27 8.14
N GLN A 224 11.50 -7.75 7.30
CA GLN A 224 11.76 -8.89 6.43
C GLN A 224 12.94 -8.61 5.48
N PHE A 225 12.98 -7.43 4.88
CA PHE A 225 14.08 -7.06 3.98
C PHE A 225 15.42 -6.92 4.71
N TYR A 226 15.40 -6.45 5.96
CA TYR A 226 16.58 -6.40 6.80
C TYR A 226 17.14 -7.80 7.06
N ASP A 227 16.27 -8.73 7.50
CA ASP A 227 16.64 -10.10 7.80
C ASP A 227 17.16 -10.84 6.55
N GLU A 228 16.48 -10.65 5.40
CA GLU A 228 16.92 -11.22 4.12
C GLU A 228 18.27 -10.65 3.67
N TYR A 229 18.46 -9.31 3.76
CA TYR A 229 19.68 -8.63 3.37
C TYR A 229 20.87 -9.06 4.22
N ASP A 230 20.66 -9.24 5.52
CA ASP A 230 21.70 -9.72 6.43
C ASP A 230 22.21 -11.11 6.04
N GLY A 231 21.31 -11.98 5.60
CA GLY A 231 21.62 -13.33 5.11
C GLY A 231 22.30 -13.38 3.72
N LEU A 232 22.40 -12.26 2.97
CA LEU A 232 23.05 -12.25 1.65
C LEU A 232 24.58 -12.27 1.74
N SER A 233 25.21 -13.02 0.85
CA SER A 233 26.66 -12.97 0.69
C SER A 233 27.13 -11.64 0.06
N ASP A 234 28.37 -11.21 0.38
CA ASP A 234 28.96 -9.99 -0.16
C ASP A 234 29.03 -10.00 -1.69
N THR A 235 29.23 -11.17 -2.30
CA THR A 235 29.21 -11.33 -3.76
C THR A 235 27.85 -10.94 -4.35
N ILE A 236 26.74 -11.34 -3.68
CA ILE A 236 25.39 -10.99 -4.12
C ILE A 236 25.15 -9.50 -3.92
N LYS A 237 25.49 -8.95 -2.75
CA LYS A 237 25.35 -7.52 -2.44
C LYS A 237 26.08 -6.65 -3.46
N THR A 238 27.32 -6.98 -3.76
CA THR A 238 28.14 -6.29 -4.77
C THR A 238 27.54 -6.42 -6.18
N GLY A 239 27.08 -7.62 -6.55
CA GLY A 239 26.47 -7.87 -7.86
C GLY A 239 25.17 -7.09 -8.07
N MET A 240 24.39 -6.89 -7.01
CA MET A 240 23.17 -6.08 -7.01
C MET A 240 23.46 -4.58 -6.85
N LYS A 241 24.68 -4.19 -6.51
CA LYS A 241 25.07 -2.79 -6.19
C LYS A 241 24.23 -2.18 -5.07
N ILE A 242 24.06 -2.93 -3.98
CA ILE A 242 23.30 -2.53 -2.81
C ILE A 242 24.24 -2.36 -1.62
N ASP A 243 24.09 -1.25 -0.92
CA ASP A 243 24.92 -0.90 0.24
C ASP A 243 24.20 -1.12 1.57
N ASN A 244 22.87 -1.24 1.53
CA ASN A 244 22.04 -1.40 2.72
C ASN A 244 20.71 -2.11 2.40
N TYR A 245 19.98 -2.54 3.44
CA TYR A 245 18.71 -3.24 3.29
C TYR A 245 17.60 -2.37 2.65
N ARG A 246 17.67 -1.03 2.76
CA ARG A 246 16.68 -0.13 2.16
C ARG A 246 16.81 -0.13 0.63
N ASP A 247 18.01 -0.15 0.10
CA ASP A 247 18.24 -0.29 -1.34
C ASP A 247 17.74 -1.66 -1.83
N TYR A 248 17.98 -2.71 -1.06
CA TYR A 248 17.46 -4.05 -1.33
C TYR A 248 15.93 -4.06 -1.36
N ALA A 249 15.28 -3.47 -0.35
CA ALA A 249 13.83 -3.34 -0.27
C ALA A 249 13.26 -2.60 -1.49
N ASN A 250 13.83 -1.46 -1.83
CA ASN A 250 13.38 -0.63 -2.96
C ASN A 250 13.51 -1.38 -4.29
N ILE A 251 14.58 -2.16 -4.49
CA ILE A 251 14.75 -3.01 -5.67
C ILE A 251 13.69 -4.10 -5.71
N LYS A 252 13.44 -4.80 -4.60
CA LYS A 252 12.41 -5.86 -4.54
C LYS A 252 11.01 -5.34 -4.86
N ILE A 253 10.65 -4.19 -4.27
CA ILE A 253 9.35 -3.54 -4.52
C ILE A 253 9.22 -3.12 -5.99
N ARG A 254 10.25 -2.46 -6.54
CA ARG A 254 10.27 -2.08 -7.95
C ARG A 254 10.13 -3.29 -8.86
N ASP A 255 10.95 -4.31 -8.63
CA ASP A 255 11.04 -5.45 -9.55
C ASP A 255 9.75 -6.25 -9.58
N ILE A 256 9.13 -6.56 -8.44
CA ILE A 256 7.89 -7.34 -8.43
C ILE A 256 6.74 -6.58 -9.10
N ILE A 257 6.58 -5.29 -8.83
CA ILE A 257 5.53 -4.46 -9.44
C ILE A 257 5.76 -4.33 -10.95
N HIS A 258 7.01 -4.08 -11.37
CA HIS A 258 7.34 -3.97 -12.79
C HIS A 258 7.21 -5.31 -13.52
N GLU A 259 7.68 -6.39 -12.95
CA GLU A 259 7.63 -7.73 -13.53
C GLU A 259 6.18 -8.18 -13.79
N VAL A 260 5.28 -8.07 -12.80
CA VAL A 260 3.88 -8.47 -13.00
C VAL A 260 3.16 -7.54 -13.99
N ASN A 261 3.48 -6.24 -14.00
CA ASN A 261 2.86 -5.29 -14.93
C ASN A 261 3.35 -5.45 -16.38
N THR A 262 4.51 -6.03 -16.60
CA THR A 262 5.08 -6.22 -17.95
C THR A 262 4.98 -7.66 -18.44
N ALA A 263 4.98 -8.64 -17.55
CA ALA A 263 4.85 -10.05 -17.92
C ALA A 263 3.50 -10.38 -18.54
N THR A 264 2.43 -9.76 -18.08
CA THR A 264 1.06 -9.95 -18.60
C THR A 264 0.82 -9.36 -19.99
N THR A 265 1.80 -8.67 -20.56
CA THR A 265 1.80 -8.24 -21.97
C THR A 265 2.62 -9.14 -22.89
N GLY A 266 3.31 -10.15 -22.33
CA GLY A 266 4.00 -11.19 -23.07
C GLY A 266 3.00 -12.15 -23.71
N GLY A 267 3.18 -12.45 -25.01
CA GLY A 267 2.35 -13.39 -25.74
C GLY A 267 3.12 -14.66 -26.12
N GLY A 268 2.45 -15.58 -26.80
CA GLY A 268 3.11 -16.69 -27.50
C GLY A 268 2.96 -18.08 -26.86
N THR A 269 2.07 -18.25 -25.90
CA THR A 269 1.76 -19.55 -25.29
C THR A 269 0.29 -19.93 -25.50
N SER A 270 -0.05 -21.18 -25.21
CA SER A 270 -1.43 -21.69 -25.33
C SER A 270 -2.37 -21.24 -24.22
N VAL A 271 -1.83 -20.81 -23.07
CA VAL A 271 -2.60 -20.29 -21.93
C VAL A 271 -2.02 -18.93 -21.56
N ILE A 272 -2.79 -17.89 -21.80
CA ILE A 272 -2.36 -16.50 -21.65
C ILE A 272 -3.08 -15.88 -20.45
N PHE A 273 -2.32 -15.23 -19.60
CA PHE A 273 -2.83 -14.27 -18.63
C PHE A 273 -2.66 -12.87 -19.21
N ASP A 274 -3.74 -12.31 -19.72
CA ASP A 274 -3.66 -11.12 -20.55
C ASP A 274 -3.76 -9.81 -19.76
N LYS A 275 -3.61 -8.70 -20.49
CA LYS A 275 -3.69 -7.34 -19.94
C LYS A 275 -5.05 -7.04 -19.27
N SER A 276 -6.16 -7.55 -19.84
CA SER A 276 -7.51 -7.31 -19.31
C SER A 276 -7.72 -8.05 -18.00
N ASP A 277 -7.28 -9.31 -17.95
CA ASP A 277 -7.31 -10.12 -16.73
C ASP A 277 -6.49 -9.47 -15.60
N PHE A 278 -5.29 -8.97 -15.93
CA PHE A 278 -4.45 -8.28 -14.97
C PHE A 278 -5.10 -6.97 -14.47
N LYS A 279 -5.64 -6.16 -15.37
CA LYS A 279 -6.37 -4.94 -15.01
C LYS A 279 -7.55 -5.26 -14.10
N ARG A 280 -8.32 -6.27 -14.44
CA ARG A 280 -9.45 -6.71 -13.64
C ARG A 280 -9.03 -7.10 -12.24
N LEU A 281 -7.96 -7.89 -12.09
CA LEU A 281 -7.43 -8.30 -10.80
C LEU A 281 -6.95 -7.11 -9.97
N VAL A 282 -6.23 -6.16 -10.60
CA VAL A 282 -5.59 -5.05 -9.88
C VAL A 282 -6.57 -3.92 -9.59
N LEU A 283 -7.51 -3.61 -10.50
CA LEU A 283 -8.38 -2.43 -10.40
C LEU A 283 -9.77 -2.73 -9.84
N GLU A 284 -10.33 -3.94 -10.05
CA GLU A 284 -11.59 -4.35 -9.42
C GLU A 284 -11.37 -4.74 -7.97
N HIS A 285 -12.39 -4.56 -7.14
CA HIS A 285 -12.36 -4.80 -5.70
C HIS A 285 -11.31 -3.97 -4.96
N ARG A 286 -11.30 -4.06 -3.64
CA ARG A 286 -10.38 -3.38 -2.73
C ARG A 286 -9.70 -4.37 -1.81
N GLY A 287 -8.67 -3.94 -1.12
CA GLY A 287 -8.01 -4.77 -0.12
C GLY A 287 -6.49 -4.66 -0.16
N CYS A 288 -5.85 -5.51 0.61
CA CYS A 288 -4.40 -5.69 0.57
C CYS A 288 -4.03 -6.47 -0.71
N LEU A 289 -3.21 -5.89 -1.57
CA LEU A 289 -2.67 -6.57 -2.75
C LEU A 289 -1.41 -7.34 -2.35
N VAL A 290 -1.49 -8.64 -2.43
CA VAL A 290 -0.39 -9.58 -2.19
C VAL A 290 0.29 -9.90 -3.51
N LEU A 291 1.59 -9.71 -3.56
CA LEU A 291 2.44 -10.03 -4.70
C LEU A 291 3.50 -11.02 -4.24
N ASN A 292 3.36 -12.27 -4.61
CA ASN A 292 4.32 -13.32 -4.25
C ASN A 292 5.08 -13.84 -5.46
N LYS A 293 6.34 -14.20 -5.22
CA LYS A 293 7.24 -14.70 -6.24
C LYS A 293 8.09 -15.83 -5.66
N VAL A 294 8.19 -16.94 -6.39
CA VAL A 294 9.13 -18.02 -6.09
C VAL A 294 9.98 -18.27 -7.33
N GLU A 295 11.27 -18.37 -7.14
CA GLU A 295 12.24 -18.62 -8.19
C GLU A 295 13.06 -19.86 -7.88
N LYS A 296 13.31 -20.68 -8.92
CA LYS A 296 14.22 -21.82 -8.86
C LYS A 296 15.12 -21.84 -10.08
N ASN A 297 16.33 -22.36 -9.89
CA ASN A 297 17.19 -22.66 -11.04
C ASN A 297 16.51 -23.72 -11.91
N ILE A 298 16.68 -23.62 -13.23
CA ILE A 298 16.09 -24.56 -14.18
C ILE A 298 16.55 -26.00 -13.94
N LYS A 299 17.74 -26.21 -13.37
CA LYS A 299 18.27 -27.53 -13.01
C LYS A 299 17.45 -28.21 -11.91
N ASP A 300 16.84 -27.40 -11.05
CA ASP A 300 16.03 -27.84 -9.90
C ASP A 300 14.54 -27.98 -10.25
N VAL A 301 14.17 -27.69 -11.51
CA VAL A 301 12.81 -27.86 -12.03
C VAL A 301 12.83 -28.94 -13.09
N THR A 302 12.56 -30.18 -12.68
CA THR A 302 12.72 -31.36 -13.53
C THR A 302 11.43 -31.72 -14.26
N ASN A 303 10.29 -31.41 -13.67
CA ASN A 303 8.97 -31.78 -14.20
C ASN A 303 7.90 -30.74 -13.78
N GLU A 304 6.67 -30.97 -14.26
CA GLU A 304 5.51 -30.09 -14.00
C GLU A 304 5.10 -30.05 -12.53
N HIS A 305 5.37 -31.09 -11.76
CA HIS A 305 5.06 -31.14 -10.34
C HIS A 305 5.89 -30.13 -9.56
N ASP A 306 7.15 -29.93 -9.95
CA ASP A 306 8.03 -28.93 -9.33
C ASP A 306 7.47 -27.50 -9.49
N ILE A 307 6.83 -27.20 -10.63
CA ILE A 307 6.19 -25.90 -10.87
C ILE A 307 4.94 -25.74 -10.00
N ASN A 308 4.14 -26.81 -9.88
CA ASN A 308 2.96 -26.79 -9.01
C ASN A 308 3.36 -26.58 -7.53
N ASP A 309 4.44 -27.19 -7.08
CA ASP A 309 4.97 -26.98 -5.72
C ASP A 309 5.51 -25.56 -5.52
N MET A 310 6.09 -24.96 -6.57
CA MET A 310 6.46 -23.54 -6.52
C MET A 310 5.24 -22.65 -6.32
N PHE A 311 4.12 -22.92 -7.00
CA PHE A 311 2.87 -22.17 -6.80
C PHE A 311 2.31 -22.37 -5.39
N LYS A 312 2.28 -23.59 -4.85
CA LYS A 312 1.88 -23.84 -3.45
C LYS A 312 2.75 -23.05 -2.48
N LYS A 313 4.08 -23.13 -2.65
CA LYS A 313 5.02 -22.40 -1.82
C LYS A 313 4.82 -20.88 -1.93
N SER A 314 4.41 -20.35 -3.08
CA SER A 314 4.18 -18.92 -3.27
C SER A 314 2.99 -18.37 -2.46
N ILE A 315 2.06 -19.22 -2.03
CA ILE A 315 0.96 -18.82 -1.13
C ILE A 315 1.41 -18.85 0.33
N GLU A 316 2.22 -19.85 0.67
CA GLU A 316 2.71 -20.05 2.03
C GLU A 316 3.83 -19.06 2.41
N SER A 317 4.55 -18.55 1.40
CA SER A 317 5.64 -17.59 1.56
C SER A 317 5.22 -16.22 1.07
N SER A 318 5.67 -15.19 1.76
CA SER A 318 5.44 -13.81 1.36
C SER A 318 6.72 -13.20 0.77
N TYR A 319 6.57 -12.31 -0.22
CA TYR A 319 7.69 -11.69 -0.91
C TYR A 319 8.02 -10.29 -0.39
N LEU A 320 6.99 -9.53 0.04
CA LEU A 320 7.14 -8.15 0.49
C LEU A 320 6.86 -7.93 1.97
N HIS A 321 6.27 -8.89 2.65
CA HIS A 321 5.83 -8.81 4.03
C HIS A 321 5.77 -10.22 4.63
N ASP A 322 5.58 -10.34 5.94
CA ASP A 322 5.31 -11.61 6.59
C ASP A 322 3.99 -12.25 6.09
N PRO A 323 3.80 -13.56 6.26
CA PRO A 323 2.61 -14.25 5.78
C PRO A 323 1.31 -13.62 6.26
N ILE A 324 0.27 -13.68 5.43
CA ILE A 324 -1.09 -13.26 5.79
C ILE A 324 -1.87 -14.47 6.27
N GLN A 325 -2.45 -14.37 7.46
CA GLN A 325 -3.36 -15.39 7.98
C GLN A 325 -4.75 -15.17 7.37
N ILE A 326 -5.05 -15.90 6.31
CA ILE A 326 -6.33 -15.78 5.58
C ILE A 326 -7.44 -16.57 6.27
N THR A 327 -7.09 -17.71 6.89
CA THR A 327 -8.04 -18.59 7.57
C THR A 327 -7.60 -18.79 9.01
N GLU A 328 -8.55 -18.71 9.95
CA GLU A 328 -8.33 -18.96 11.36
C GLU A 328 -9.35 -19.99 11.88
N LYS A 329 -8.86 -21.02 12.55
CA LYS A 329 -9.71 -22.02 13.18
C LYS A 329 -10.08 -21.55 14.58
N GLN A 330 -11.36 -21.43 14.85
CA GLN A 330 -11.89 -21.05 16.16
C GLN A 330 -11.91 -22.25 17.13
N GLU A 331 -12.09 -21.97 18.41
CA GLU A 331 -12.17 -23.02 19.47
C GLU A 331 -13.32 -23.99 19.26
N ASP A 332 -14.43 -23.54 18.69
CA ASP A 332 -15.60 -24.38 18.36
C ASP A 332 -15.42 -25.24 17.10
N GLY A 333 -14.24 -25.16 16.48
CA GLY A 333 -13.90 -25.89 15.25
C GLY A 333 -14.36 -25.22 13.95
N SER A 334 -15.08 -24.09 14.01
CA SER A 334 -15.43 -23.31 12.84
C SER A 334 -14.18 -22.66 12.23
N ILE A 335 -14.23 -22.36 10.92
CA ILE A 335 -13.16 -21.66 10.20
C ILE A 335 -13.67 -20.29 9.80
N VAL A 336 -13.04 -19.25 10.35
CA VAL A 336 -13.24 -17.88 9.88
C VAL A 336 -12.23 -17.60 8.77
N ALA A 337 -12.68 -17.04 7.68
CA ALA A 337 -11.83 -16.75 6.52
C ALA A 337 -12.05 -15.31 6.02
N SER A 338 -10.96 -14.63 5.76
CA SER A 338 -10.99 -13.35 5.03
C SER A 338 -11.17 -13.60 3.54
N LYS A 339 -12.02 -12.79 2.88
CA LYS A 339 -12.22 -12.92 1.44
C LYS A 339 -10.93 -12.76 0.67
N VAL A 340 -10.73 -13.65 -0.30
CA VAL A 340 -9.76 -13.49 -1.38
C VAL A 340 -10.57 -13.23 -2.65
N HIS A 341 -10.34 -12.10 -3.31
CA HIS A 341 -11.11 -11.74 -4.50
C HIS A 341 -10.64 -12.50 -5.74
N HIS A 342 -9.99 -11.83 -6.68
CA HIS A 342 -9.39 -12.48 -7.83
C HIS A 342 -7.98 -12.97 -7.51
N VAL A 343 -7.57 -14.07 -8.12
CA VAL A 343 -6.23 -14.62 -8.00
C VAL A 343 -5.58 -14.71 -9.38
N GLY A 344 -4.34 -14.27 -9.51
CA GLY A 344 -3.52 -14.40 -10.69
C GLY A 344 -2.39 -15.39 -10.47
N LEU A 345 -2.24 -16.32 -11.38
CA LEU A 345 -1.17 -17.32 -11.43
C LEU A 345 -0.39 -17.13 -12.72
N LEU A 346 0.87 -16.78 -12.61
CA LEU A 346 1.72 -16.57 -13.77
C LEU A 346 3.03 -17.34 -13.61
N ALA A 347 3.35 -18.19 -14.59
CA ALA A 347 4.65 -18.84 -14.68
C ALA A 347 5.50 -18.21 -15.79
N VAL A 348 6.77 -18.02 -15.51
CA VAL A 348 7.78 -17.61 -16.48
C VAL A 348 8.79 -18.74 -16.59
N LEU A 349 8.71 -19.48 -17.70
CA LEU A 349 9.53 -20.64 -17.97
C LEU A 349 10.86 -20.22 -18.59
N ALA A 350 11.89 -21.02 -18.39
CA ALA A 350 13.17 -20.83 -19.10
C ALA A 350 13.01 -21.15 -20.60
N LYS A 351 13.81 -20.49 -21.44
CA LYS A 351 13.68 -20.50 -22.90
C LYS A 351 13.77 -21.91 -23.51
N ASP A 352 14.65 -22.75 -23.00
CA ASP A 352 14.97 -24.04 -23.61
C ASP A 352 14.22 -25.23 -22.98
N LYS A 353 13.28 -24.97 -22.04
CA LYS A 353 12.57 -26.05 -21.38
C LYS A 353 11.08 -26.00 -21.68
N GLN A 354 10.59 -27.05 -22.32
CA GLN A 354 9.18 -27.24 -22.64
C GLN A 354 8.51 -28.07 -21.55
N PHE A 355 7.40 -27.57 -21.03
CA PHE A 355 6.49 -28.27 -20.14
C PHE A 355 5.12 -28.37 -20.82
N SER A 356 4.37 -29.41 -20.52
CA SER A 356 2.96 -29.47 -20.92
C SER A 356 2.17 -28.36 -20.21
N SER A 357 1.24 -27.72 -20.89
CA SER A 357 0.38 -26.67 -20.30
C SER A 357 -0.50 -27.19 -19.15
N SER A 358 -0.60 -28.48 -18.96
CA SER A 358 -1.40 -29.12 -17.90
C SER A 358 -0.98 -28.75 -16.48
N PHE A 359 0.26 -28.26 -16.29
CA PHE A 359 0.70 -27.77 -14.96
C PHE A 359 -0.13 -26.59 -14.48
N ILE A 360 -0.58 -25.73 -15.39
CA ILE A 360 -1.40 -24.54 -15.03
C ILE A 360 -2.74 -24.98 -14.44
N ASP A 361 -3.41 -25.97 -15.03
CA ASP A 361 -4.70 -26.45 -14.52
C ASP A 361 -4.55 -27.15 -13.17
N LYS A 362 -3.49 -27.92 -12.98
CA LYS A 362 -3.16 -28.53 -11.68
C LYS A 362 -2.85 -27.48 -10.61
N SER A 363 -2.06 -26.46 -10.97
CA SER A 363 -1.74 -25.36 -10.06
C SER A 363 -2.99 -24.56 -9.70
N LYS A 364 -3.85 -24.25 -10.67
CA LYS A 364 -5.13 -23.59 -10.46
C LYS A 364 -6.00 -24.34 -9.45
N LYS A 365 -6.14 -25.66 -9.62
CA LYS A 365 -6.89 -26.51 -8.68
C LYS A 365 -6.31 -26.42 -7.26
N SER A 366 -4.98 -26.59 -7.13
CA SER A 366 -4.31 -26.53 -5.81
C SER A 366 -4.53 -25.18 -5.10
N ILE A 367 -4.58 -24.07 -5.86
CA ILE A 367 -4.79 -22.73 -5.31
C ILE A 367 -6.24 -22.52 -4.88
N VAL A 368 -7.21 -23.01 -5.68
CA VAL A 368 -8.63 -22.96 -5.32
C VAL A 368 -8.92 -23.77 -4.05
N ASP A 369 -8.23 -24.90 -3.88
CA ASP A 369 -8.37 -25.71 -2.67
C ASP A 369 -7.71 -25.06 -1.43
N ALA A 370 -6.73 -24.18 -1.62
CA ALA A 370 -5.98 -23.54 -0.53
C ALA A 370 -6.53 -22.18 -0.07
N LEU A 371 -7.21 -21.44 -0.95
CA LEU A 371 -7.67 -20.08 -0.66
C LEU A 371 -9.19 -19.96 -0.73
N PRO A 372 -9.83 -19.16 0.16
CA PRO A 372 -11.27 -18.89 0.15
C PRO A 372 -11.62 -17.86 -0.94
N ILE A 373 -11.52 -18.26 -2.21
CA ILE A 373 -11.66 -17.38 -3.38
C ILE A 373 -13.14 -17.07 -3.63
N SER A 374 -13.48 -15.80 -3.70
CA SER A 374 -14.82 -15.31 -4.04
C SER A 374 -14.96 -14.83 -5.48
N GLY A 375 -13.87 -14.79 -6.25
CA GLY A 375 -13.82 -14.27 -7.61
C GLY A 375 -13.27 -15.26 -8.62
N THR A 376 -12.53 -14.74 -9.60
CA THR A 376 -11.97 -15.51 -10.73
C THR A 376 -10.50 -15.83 -10.48
N VAL A 377 -10.08 -17.03 -10.88
CA VAL A 377 -8.67 -17.39 -10.95
C VAL A 377 -8.20 -17.24 -12.40
N PHE A 378 -7.40 -16.21 -12.63
CA PHE A 378 -6.70 -15.98 -13.89
C PHE A 378 -5.39 -16.75 -13.88
N SER A 379 -5.00 -17.34 -14.98
CA SER A 379 -3.76 -18.09 -15.03
C SER A 379 -3.14 -18.06 -16.43
N GLY A 380 -1.83 -18.11 -16.48
CA GLY A 380 -1.10 -18.17 -17.73
C GLY A 380 0.39 -18.45 -17.52
N TYR A 381 1.08 -18.67 -18.61
CA TYR A 381 2.53 -18.78 -18.61
C TYR A 381 3.15 -18.13 -19.84
N LEU A 382 4.40 -17.79 -19.73
CA LEU A 382 5.20 -17.28 -20.84
C LEU A 382 6.60 -17.88 -20.80
N VAL A 383 7.25 -17.87 -21.93
CA VAL A 383 8.66 -18.25 -22.04
C VAL A 383 9.50 -16.98 -21.87
N GLY A 384 10.30 -16.94 -20.84
CA GLY A 384 11.18 -15.81 -20.54
C GLY A 384 12.45 -15.80 -21.41
N ASN A 385 13.15 -14.68 -21.36
CA ASN A 385 14.44 -14.52 -22.05
C ASN A 385 15.63 -15.10 -21.25
N ASN A 386 15.36 -15.82 -20.17
CA ASN A 386 16.37 -16.34 -19.25
C ASN A 386 16.45 -17.86 -19.37
N ASP A 387 17.65 -18.38 -19.61
CA ASP A 387 17.91 -19.81 -19.79
C ASP A 387 18.15 -20.56 -18.46
N TYR A 388 18.23 -19.83 -17.34
CA TYR A 388 18.69 -20.40 -16.07
C TYR A 388 17.62 -20.50 -14.99
N GLN A 389 16.46 -19.87 -15.14
CA GLN A 389 15.55 -19.68 -14.04
C GLN A 389 14.09 -19.82 -14.46
N VAL A 390 13.34 -20.52 -13.63
CA VAL A 390 11.87 -20.57 -13.66
C VAL A 390 11.37 -19.70 -12.50
N SER A 391 10.40 -18.85 -12.80
CA SER A 391 9.74 -18.01 -11.80
C SER A 391 8.24 -18.23 -11.84
N VAL A 392 7.62 -18.32 -10.66
CA VAL A 392 6.16 -18.30 -10.55
C VAL A 392 5.74 -17.10 -9.72
N TYR A 393 4.64 -16.51 -10.12
CA TYR A 393 4.02 -15.37 -9.44
C TYR A 393 2.61 -15.75 -9.05
N THR A 394 2.26 -15.48 -7.80
CA THR A 394 0.89 -15.55 -7.30
C THR A 394 0.52 -14.19 -6.74
N PHE A 395 -0.54 -13.61 -7.25
CA PHE A 395 -1.00 -12.30 -6.80
C PHE A 395 -2.52 -12.28 -6.65
N TYR A 396 -2.97 -11.65 -5.56
CA TYR A 396 -4.38 -11.61 -5.21
C TYR A 396 -4.68 -10.44 -4.28
N LYS A 397 -5.96 -10.06 -4.16
CA LYS A 397 -6.41 -9.11 -3.13
C LYS A 397 -7.17 -9.82 -2.04
N THR A 398 -6.90 -9.44 -0.80
CA THR A 398 -7.58 -9.96 0.39
C THR A 398 -7.97 -8.84 1.34
N GLU A 399 -8.98 -9.09 2.15
CA GLU A 399 -9.39 -8.21 3.25
C GLU A 399 -8.56 -8.42 4.53
N ALA A 400 -7.72 -9.45 4.56
CA ALA A 400 -6.76 -9.68 5.63
C ALA A 400 -5.51 -8.78 5.49
N LEU A 401 -4.82 -8.58 6.60
CA LEU A 401 -3.57 -7.82 6.67
C LEU A 401 -2.37 -8.75 6.95
N PRO A 402 -1.14 -8.35 6.61
CA PRO A 402 0.07 -9.04 7.06
C PRO A 402 0.07 -9.26 8.57
N THR A 403 0.56 -10.41 9.02
CA THR A 403 0.47 -10.82 10.43
C THR A 403 1.15 -9.82 11.36
N ARG A 404 2.30 -9.27 10.96
CA ARG A 404 2.99 -8.24 11.73
C ARG A 404 2.14 -6.98 11.90
N LEU A 405 1.43 -6.55 10.87
CA LEU A 405 0.54 -5.40 10.94
C LEU A 405 -0.75 -5.71 11.74
N ALA A 406 -1.26 -6.93 11.63
CA ALA A 406 -2.49 -7.32 12.32
C ALA A 406 -2.29 -7.50 13.84
N LYS A 407 -1.12 -8.01 14.27
CA LYS A 407 -0.82 -8.34 15.67
C LYS A 407 0.59 -7.94 16.08
N GLY A 408 1.58 -8.18 15.25
CA GLY A 408 2.99 -8.15 15.62
C GLY A 408 3.51 -6.79 16.05
N LEU A 409 3.04 -5.67 15.46
CA LEU A 409 3.44 -4.33 15.89
C LEU A 409 3.00 -4.03 17.32
N VAL A 410 1.82 -4.50 17.72
CA VAL A 410 1.31 -4.34 19.10
C VAL A 410 2.14 -5.22 20.04
N GLU A 411 2.40 -6.45 19.67
CA GLU A 411 3.22 -7.37 20.47
C GLU A 411 4.65 -6.85 20.64
N GLU A 412 5.28 -6.34 19.58
CA GLU A 412 6.59 -5.71 19.62
C GLU A 412 6.61 -4.47 20.53
N PHE A 413 5.56 -3.65 20.50
CA PHE A 413 5.43 -2.48 21.36
C PHE A 413 5.30 -2.88 22.84
N GLU A 414 4.51 -3.89 23.15
CA GLU A 414 4.37 -4.41 24.51
C GLU A 414 5.68 -5.02 25.04
N GLU A 415 6.45 -5.72 24.21
CA GLU A 415 7.79 -6.17 24.57
C GLU A 415 8.72 -5.03 24.97
N PHE A 416 8.67 -3.90 24.25
CA PHE A 416 9.42 -2.70 24.61
C PHE A 416 8.98 -2.14 25.97
N LYS A 417 7.68 -2.06 26.25
CA LYS A 417 7.16 -1.63 27.55
C LYS A 417 7.66 -2.51 28.70
N ILE A 418 7.61 -3.83 28.51
CA ILE A 418 8.10 -4.80 29.52
C ILE A 418 9.60 -4.58 29.77
N LYS A 419 10.39 -4.40 28.71
CA LYS A 419 11.82 -4.10 28.86
C LYS A 419 12.05 -2.77 29.59
N GLN A 420 11.30 -1.73 29.28
CA GLN A 420 11.40 -0.44 29.97
C GLN A 420 11.09 -0.55 31.47
N GLN A 421 10.09 -1.33 31.86
CA GLN A 421 9.74 -1.57 33.28
C GLN A 421 10.84 -2.26 34.07
N GLN A 422 11.79 -2.94 33.39
CA GLN A 422 12.95 -3.58 34.01
C GLN A 422 14.09 -2.60 34.31
N TYR A 423 14.04 -1.37 33.76
CA TYR A 423 15.07 -0.35 33.97
C TYR A 423 14.57 0.68 34.99
N ILE A 424 15.36 0.87 36.07
CA ILE A 424 15.20 2.03 36.95
C ILE A 424 16.02 3.16 36.31
N PHE A 425 15.33 4.12 35.69
CA PHE A 425 16.02 5.29 35.14
C PHE A 425 16.57 6.14 36.29
N LYS A 426 17.88 6.34 36.34
CA LYS A 426 18.48 7.31 37.25
C LYS A 426 18.38 8.69 36.62
N ASP A 427 17.74 9.59 37.31
CA ASP A 427 17.89 11.02 37.01
C ASP A 427 19.36 11.41 37.17
N SER A 428 19.98 11.88 36.08
CA SER A 428 21.26 12.55 36.16
C SER A 428 21.07 13.92 36.76
N ALA A 429 20.98 13.97 38.08
CA ALA A 429 21.03 15.25 38.80
C ALA A 429 22.38 15.91 38.50
N ILE A 430 22.36 17.06 37.86
CA ILE A 430 23.50 17.97 37.90
C ILE A 430 23.72 18.27 39.37
N ALA A 431 24.87 17.87 39.91
CA ALA A 431 25.23 18.18 41.29
C ALA A 431 25.18 19.71 41.47
N SER A 432 24.12 20.19 42.07
CA SER A 432 24.03 21.59 42.43
C SER A 432 24.97 21.85 43.62
N ILE A 433 25.84 22.85 43.49
CA ILE A 433 26.76 23.28 44.54
C ILE A 433 25.98 24.00 45.69
N ALA A 434 24.68 24.10 45.63
CA ALA A 434 23.87 24.80 46.61
C ALA A 434 22.72 23.94 47.13
N ALA A 435 22.89 23.57 48.40
CA ALA A 435 21.90 23.54 49.48
C ALA A 435 20.73 22.56 49.37
N THR A 436 20.83 21.56 50.23
CA THR A 436 19.85 21.18 51.27
C THR A 436 18.44 21.71 51.10
N SER A 437 17.59 20.76 51.21
CA SER A 437 16.20 20.71 51.65
C SER A 437 15.15 20.60 50.57
N GLU A 438 14.55 19.58 50.74
CA GLU A 438 13.14 19.20 50.79
C GLU A 438 12.74 18.11 49.79
N GLU A 439 12.32 17.07 50.42
CA GLU A 439 11.49 16.03 49.86
C GLU A 439 10.23 16.68 49.28
N ASP A 440 9.98 16.51 47.98
CA ASP A 440 8.62 16.65 47.47
C ASP A 440 8.40 15.64 46.33
N GLU A 441 7.62 14.63 46.68
CA GLU A 441 6.46 14.09 46.04
C GLU A 441 6.55 13.87 44.52
N PHE A 442 7.03 12.70 44.12
CA PHE A 442 6.56 12.07 42.92
C PHE A 442 5.36 11.17 43.25
N ASN A 443 4.20 11.81 43.32
CA ASN A 443 2.91 11.17 43.20
C ASN A 443 2.23 11.68 41.93
N ASP A 444 1.66 10.71 41.21
CA ASP A 444 0.66 10.86 40.17
C ASP A 444 1.11 11.44 38.82
N MET A 445 1.74 10.60 38.00
CA MET A 445 1.34 10.60 36.60
C MET A 445 0.16 9.66 36.46
N ASP A 446 -1.03 10.15 36.72
CA ASP A 446 -2.24 9.55 36.16
C ASP A 446 -2.16 9.65 34.64
N ILE A 447 -1.81 8.54 34.01
CA ILE A 447 -1.91 8.42 32.56
C ILE A 447 -3.40 8.31 32.28
N ASP A 448 -3.98 9.38 31.80
CA ASP A 448 -5.34 9.41 31.29
C ASP A 448 -5.44 8.49 30.07
N LEU A 449 -6.02 7.31 30.30
CA LEU A 449 -6.26 6.31 29.26
C LEU A 449 -7.23 6.82 28.18
N SER A 450 -7.89 7.96 28.38
CA SER A 450 -8.77 8.57 27.38
C SER A 450 -7.98 9.18 26.21
N GLU A 451 -6.71 9.57 26.41
CA GLU A 451 -5.82 9.98 25.30
C GLU A 451 -5.46 8.83 24.33
N PHE A 452 -5.75 7.59 24.72
CA PHE A 452 -5.44 6.40 23.92
C PHE A 452 -6.63 5.88 23.08
N GLY A 453 -7.74 6.64 23.01
CA GLY A 453 -8.85 6.32 22.10
C GLY A 453 -9.69 5.10 22.50
N PHE A 454 -9.71 4.72 23.77
CA PHE A 454 -10.63 3.75 24.33
C PHE A 454 -11.76 4.47 25.07
N ASP A 455 -12.71 5.04 24.33
CA ASP A 455 -14.00 5.44 24.89
C ASP A 455 -14.90 4.21 25.02
N LEU A 456 -14.96 3.66 26.22
CA LEU A 456 -16.07 2.87 26.70
C LEU A 456 -17.04 3.84 27.39
N ASP A 457 -18.23 3.93 26.82
CA ASP A 457 -19.42 4.64 27.30
C ASP A 457 -19.62 6.08 26.81
N ASN A 458 -20.50 6.24 25.86
CA ASN A 458 -21.46 7.35 25.87
C ASN A 458 -22.79 6.98 25.22
N GLU A 459 -23.74 6.71 26.10
CA GLU A 459 -25.18 6.79 25.81
C GLU A 459 -25.64 8.25 25.74
N ASP A 460 -26.48 8.51 24.75
CA ASP A 460 -27.55 9.52 24.72
C ASP A 460 -27.29 10.98 25.09
N LYS A 461 -27.31 11.85 24.07
CA LYS A 461 -28.05 13.12 24.16
C LYS A 461 -28.71 13.46 22.82
N LYS A 462 -30.04 13.38 22.84
CA LYS A 462 -30.93 14.00 21.86
C LYS A 462 -30.90 15.51 22.04
N GLU A 463 -30.73 16.26 20.96
CA GLU A 463 -31.20 17.64 20.86
C GLU A 463 -32.07 17.82 19.62
N ASP A 464 -33.28 18.28 19.91
CA ASP A 464 -34.29 18.74 18.95
C ASP A 464 -33.79 19.99 18.20
N THR A 465 -33.86 19.95 16.88
CA THR A 465 -33.88 21.19 16.08
C THR A 465 -34.86 21.10 14.91
N LYS A 466 -35.63 22.15 14.88
CA LYS A 466 -36.78 22.43 14.01
C LYS A 466 -36.46 22.39 12.52
N ALA A 467 -37.42 21.89 11.77
CA ALA A 467 -37.51 21.90 10.32
C ALA A 467 -37.27 23.29 9.71
N LYS A 468 -36.31 23.35 8.80
CA LYS A 468 -36.23 24.34 7.72
C LYS A 468 -36.19 23.57 6.41
N GLU A 469 -37.03 23.98 5.46
CA GLU A 469 -36.99 23.55 4.07
C GLU A 469 -35.60 23.80 3.53
N ASN A 470 -34.81 22.75 3.34
CA ASN A 470 -33.47 22.85 2.78
C ASN A 470 -33.43 22.04 1.49
N ASN A 471 -33.13 22.71 0.41
CA ASN A 471 -32.51 22.07 -0.73
C ASN A 471 -31.28 21.29 -0.23
N LEU A 472 -31.24 20.00 -0.59
CA LEU A 472 -30.12 19.14 -0.20
C LEU A 472 -28.86 19.70 -0.83
N ASP A 473 -27.94 20.19 -0.02
CA ASP A 473 -26.64 20.63 -0.48
C ASP A 473 -25.77 19.39 -0.78
N LEU A 474 -25.65 19.05 -2.07
CA LEU A 474 -24.86 17.90 -2.53
C LEU A 474 -23.35 18.06 -2.30
N ASP A 475 -22.87 19.29 -2.04
CA ASP A 475 -21.48 19.55 -1.72
C ASP A 475 -21.12 19.13 -0.30
N SER A 476 -22.10 19.10 0.60
CA SER A 476 -21.92 18.71 2.00
C SER A 476 -22.06 17.21 2.26
N LEU A 477 -22.37 16.39 1.23
CA LEU A 477 -22.55 14.95 1.42
C LEU A 477 -21.22 14.25 1.72
N ASP A 478 -21.17 13.56 2.84
CA ASP A 478 -20.06 12.70 3.22
C ASP A 478 -20.27 11.29 2.66
N PHE A 479 -19.35 10.86 1.81
CA PHE A 479 -19.32 9.52 1.21
C PHE A 479 -18.60 8.49 2.09
N SER A 480 -17.94 8.91 3.17
CA SER A 480 -17.13 8.04 4.03
C SER A 480 -17.94 6.99 4.81
N GLU A 481 -19.24 7.25 5.02
CA GLU A 481 -20.16 6.36 5.74
C GLU A 481 -20.80 5.25 4.86
N LEU A 482 -20.33 5.09 3.60
CA LEU A 482 -20.87 4.07 2.71
C LEU A 482 -20.23 2.71 2.99
N GLU A 483 -20.82 1.92 3.87
CA GLU A 483 -20.49 0.52 4.10
C GLU A 483 -21.26 -0.41 3.13
N ASP A 484 -20.71 -1.64 2.90
CA ASP A 484 -21.31 -2.65 2.01
C ASP A 484 -22.62 -3.24 2.52
#